data_b599a48a61a22325c9bebae1a99cbbc1
#
_entry.id   b599a48a61a22325c9bebae1a99cbbc1
#
_cell.length_a   1.000
_cell.length_b   1.000
_cell.length_c   1.000
_cell.angle_alpha   90.00
_cell.angle_beta   90.00
_cell.angle_gamma   90.00
#
_symmetry.space_group_name_H-M   'P 1'
#
loop_
_entity.id
_entity.type
_entity.pdbx_description
1 polymer ?
#
loop_
_entity_poly.entity_id
_entity_poly.type
_entity_poly.pdbx_seq_one_letter_code
_entity_poly.pdbx_strand_id
1 'polypeptide(L)'
;MNDYCINKYYINNYHIKKAFNKRALMQDLIKKAGQVKLLVMDVDGILSNGQIIYDANGIETKAFSVQDGVGVKSLARYGILTAIITGRSSPMVDKRAAEMGVNHIVQGRDDKLIALNELLATLDPALNITAADCAYMGDDLPDIKAMQTVGFAATVPNAHAEVIKRSHMVTTRAGGTGAVREICDLILKGHGHYQDFIASYTLDEAKTQDNLSWILVF
;
A
#
# COMPACT_ATOMS: atom_id res chain seq x y z
N MET A 1 -3.53 13.38 -36.56
CA MET A 1 -3.70 11.94 -36.26
C MET A 1 -4.26 11.85 -34.85
N ASN A 2 -5.49 11.37 -34.76
CA ASN A 2 -6.37 11.61 -33.62
C ASN A 2 -5.93 10.93 -32.33
N ASP A 3 -5.93 11.69 -31.22
CA ASP A 3 -5.75 11.23 -29.82
C ASP A 3 -6.68 10.08 -29.41
N TYR A 4 -7.76 9.87 -30.13
CA TYR A 4 -8.70 8.74 -29.97
C TYR A 4 -8.08 7.37 -30.34
N CYS A 5 -7.10 7.32 -31.25
CA CYS A 5 -6.43 6.07 -31.63
C CYS A 5 -5.39 5.62 -30.60
N ILE A 6 -4.72 6.58 -29.94
CA ILE A 6 -3.71 6.26 -28.92
C ILE A 6 -4.38 5.65 -27.70
N ASN A 7 -5.50 6.21 -27.27
CA ASN A 7 -6.25 5.71 -26.09
C ASN A 7 -6.81 4.30 -26.32
N LYS A 8 -7.29 4.00 -27.53
CA LYS A 8 -7.83 2.68 -27.89
C LYS A 8 -6.75 1.60 -27.99
N TYR A 9 -5.52 1.98 -28.42
CA TYR A 9 -4.41 1.03 -28.52
C TYR A 9 -3.81 0.68 -27.15
N TYR A 10 -3.72 1.66 -26.23
CA TYR A 10 -3.28 1.43 -24.86
C TYR A 10 -4.31 0.63 -24.06
N ILE A 11 -5.59 0.94 -24.20
CA ILE A 11 -6.69 0.21 -23.54
C ILE A 11 -6.75 -1.23 -24.06
N ASN A 12 -6.63 -1.47 -25.38
CA ASN A 12 -6.65 -2.83 -25.93
C ASN A 12 -5.43 -3.66 -25.53
N ASN A 13 -4.22 -3.12 -25.53
CA ASN A 13 -3.04 -3.87 -25.08
C ASN A 13 -3.08 -4.15 -23.57
N TYR A 14 -3.64 -3.25 -22.78
CA TYR A 14 -3.85 -3.46 -21.35
C TYR A 14 -4.90 -4.55 -21.10
N HIS A 15 -6.01 -4.54 -21.86
CA HIS A 15 -7.07 -5.55 -21.74
C HIS A 15 -6.69 -6.92 -22.34
N ILE A 16 -5.94 -6.97 -23.44
CA ILE A 16 -5.50 -8.22 -24.05
C ILE A 16 -4.47 -8.95 -23.18
N LYS A 17 -3.50 -8.23 -22.56
CA LYS A 17 -2.62 -8.83 -21.55
C LYS A 17 -3.37 -9.26 -20.30
N LYS A 18 -4.48 -8.60 -19.96
CA LYS A 18 -5.33 -8.92 -18.80
C LYS A 18 -6.20 -10.17 -19.03
N ALA A 19 -6.60 -10.46 -20.28
CA ALA A 19 -7.43 -11.63 -20.60
C ALA A 19 -6.64 -12.95 -20.53
N PHE A 20 -5.36 -12.94 -20.85
CA PHE A 20 -4.61 -14.17 -21.08
C PHE A 20 -4.11 -14.89 -19.83
N ASN A 21 -4.07 -14.30 -18.63
CA ASN A 21 -3.85 -15.07 -17.40
C ASN A 21 -4.04 -14.27 -16.08
N LYS A 22 -5.22 -13.78 -15.82
CA LYS A 22 -5.55 -13.07 -14.55
C LYS A 22 -5.13 -13.89 -13.32
N ARG A 23 -5.26 -15.22 -13.37
CA ARG A 23 -4.89 -16.12 -12.28
C ARG A 23 -3.37 -16.20 -12.11
N ALA A 24 -2.61 -16.32 -13.19
CA ALA A 24 -1.15 -16.37 -13.12
C ALA A 24 -0.56 -15.03 -12.71
N LEU A 25 -1.12 -13.92 -13.20
CA LEU A 25 -0.73 -12.58 -12.76
C LEU A 25 -0.95 -12.40 -11.25
N MET A 26 -2.11 -12.81 -10.74
CA MET A 26 -2.40 -12.73 -9.31
C MET A 26 -1.47 -13.61 -8.48
N GLN A 27 -1.13 -14.81 -8.97
CA GLN A 27 -0.17 -15.68 -8.31
C GLN A 27 1.24 -15.08 -8.28
N ASP A 28 1.68 -14.41 -9.36
CA ASP A 28 2.97 -13.71 -9.38
C ASP A 28 2.98 -12.53 -8.39
N LEU A 29 1.90 -11.74 -8.32
CA LEU A 29 1.77 -10.66 -7.36
C LEU A 29 1.80 -11.18 -5.90
N ILE A 30 1.09 -12.27 -5.60
CA ILE A 30 1.10 -12.90 -4.28
C ILE A 30 2.53 -13.40 -3.95
N LYS A 31 3.22 -14.01 -4.91
CA LYS A 31 4.60 -14.47 -4.73
C LYS A 31 5.56 -13.32 -4.42
N LYS A 32 5.48 -12.21 -5.17
CA LYS A 32 6.29 -11.00 -4.92
C LYS A 32 5.96 -10.40 -3.54
N ALA A 33 4.67 -10.27 -3.22
CA ALA A 33 4.22 -9.75 -1.94
C ALA A 33 4.68 -10.63 -0.75
N GLY A 34 4.82 -11.94 -0.94
CA GLY A 34 5.34 -12.87 0.07
C GLY A 34 6.84 -12.76 0.33
N GLN A 35 7.58 -11.96 -0.43
CA GLN A 35 9.00 -11.66 -0.17
C GLN A 35 9.17 -10.34 0.61
N VAL A 36 8.10 -9.57 0.80
CA VAL A 36 8.15 -8.24 1.40
C VAL A 36 8.38 -8.34 2.91
N LYS A 37 9.46 -7.74 3.38
CA LYS A 37 9.80 -7.59 4.79
C LYS A 37 9.57 -6.16 5.30
N LEU A 38 9.53 -5.17 4.37
CA LEU A 38 9.31 -3.75 4.66
C LEU A 38 8.36 -3.15 3.63
N LEU A 39 7.23 -2.60 4.07
CA LEU A 39 6.35 -1.77 3.25
C LEU A 39 6.68 -0.30 3.45
N VAL A 40 7.13 0.39 2.41
CA VAL A 40 7.37 1.83 2.37
C VAL A 40 6.19 2.52 1.67
N MET A 41 5.69 3.59 2.26
CA MET A 41 4.51 4.32 1.78
C MET A 41 4.83 5.80 1.65
N ASP A 42 4.41 6.40 0.53
CA ASP A 42 4.23 7.84 0.47
C ASP A 42 2.98 8.27 1.25
N VAL A 43 2.79 9.56 1.45
CA VAL A 43 1.64 10.12 2.18
C VAL A 43 0.64 10.73 1.22
N ASP A 44 1.03 11.78 0.50
CA ASP A 44 0.11 12.58 -0.31
C ASP A 44 -0.17 11.85 -1.63
N GLY A 45 -1.42 11.38 -1.80
CA GLY A 45 -1.84 10.53 -2.92
C GLY A 45 -1.85 9.03 -2.60
N ILE A 46 -1.22 8.57 -1.51
CA ILE A 46 -1.20 7.17 -1.07
C ILE A 46 -1.97 6.97 0.25
N LEU A 47 -1.46 7.49 1.38
CA LEU A 47 -2.14 7.43 2.68
C LEU A 47 -3.27 8.47 2.80
N SER A 48 -3.15 9.58 2.09
CA SER A 48 -4.18 10.59 1.88
C SER A 48 -4.65 10.62 0.42
N ASN A 49 -5.64 11.44 0.10
CA ASN A 49 -6.13 11.60 -1.27
C ASN A 49 -5.29 12.56 -2.13
N GLY A 50 -4.16 13.05 -1.62
CA GLY A 50 -3.26 13.99 -2.30
C GLY A 50 -3.73 15.44 -2.28
N GLN A 51 -4.88 15.75 -1.67
CA GLN A 51 -5.36 17.12 -1.54
C GLN A 51 -4.68 17.84 -0.37
N ILE A 52 -4.31 19.11 -0.60
CA ILE A 52 -3.83 20.01 0.43
C ILE A 52 -5.02 20.90 0.83
N ILE A 53 -5.42 20.80 2.10
CA ILE A 53 -6.57 21.54 2.64
C ILE A 53 -6.05 22.48 3.72
N TYR A 54 -6.30 23.77 3.55
CA TYR A 54 -6.01 24.78 4.56
C TYR A 54 -7.31 25.36 5.11
N ASP A 55 -7.36 25.63 6.41
CA ASP A 55 -8.40 26.43 7.01
C ASP A 55 -8.16 27.95 6.81
N ALA A 56 -9.06 28.78 7.31
CA ALA A 56 -8.96 30.24 7.20
C ALA A 56 -7.74 30.83 7.95
N ASN A 57 -7.11 30.09 8.84
CA ASN A 57 -5.90 30.47 9.58
C ASN A 57 -4.63 29.93 8.95
N GLY A 58 -4.73 29.24 7.79
CA GLY A 58 -3.62 28.61 7.11
C GLY A 58 -3.17 27.28 7.75
N ILE A 59 -3.99 26.71 8.63
CA ILE A 59 -3.69 25.40 9.26
C ILE A 59 -4.03 24.30 8.28
N GLU A 60 -3.05 23.43 7.97
CA GLU A 60 -3.24 22.28 7.10
C GLU A 60 -4.07 21.19 7.80
N THR A 61 -4.97 20.57 7.05
CA THR A 61 -5.73 19.40 7.48
C THR A 61 -5.49 18.23 6.53
N LYS A 62 -5.30 17.03 7.06
CA LYS A 62 -5.18 15.78 6.29
C LYS A 62 -6.24 14.77 6.71
N ALA A 63 -6.83 14.10 5.72
CA ALA A 63 -7.73 12.98 5.94
C ALA A 63 -7.03 11.66 5.63
N PHE A 64 -7.17 10.69 6.53
CA PHE A 64 -6.60 9.35 6.41
C PHE A 64 -7.68 8.27 6.51
N SER A 65 -7.52 7.19 5.79
CA SER A 65 -8.43 6.04 5.85
C SER A 65 -8.22 5.21 7.13
N VAL A 66 -9.30 4.91 7.84
CA VAL A 66 -9.27 3.96 8.97
C VAL A 66 -8.88 2.55 8.49
N GLN A 67 -9.31 2.15 7.28
CA GLN A 67 -9.02 0.84 6.72
C GLN A 67 -7.52 0.65 6.47
N ASP A 68 -6.82 1.68 5.99
CA ASP A 68 -5.37 1.65 5.80
C ASP A 68 -4.65 1.47 7.14
N GLY A 69 -5.13 2.13 8.20
CA GLY A 69 -4.58 1.95 9.54
C GLY A 69 -4.71 0.53 10.08
N VAL A 70 -5.83 -0.14 9.80
CA VAL A 70 -6.01 -1.57 10.17
C VAL A 70 -5.02 -2.44 9.37
N GLY A 71 -4.83 -2.17 8.08
CA GLY A 71 -3.86 -2.89 7.23
C GLY A 71 -2.43 -2.75 7.75
N VAL A 72 -1.96 -1.53 8.00
CA VAL A 72 -0.61 -1.26 8.51
C VAL A 72 -0.38 -1.97 9.86
N LYS A 73 -1.33 -1.86 10.80
CA LYS A 73 -1.25 -2.58 12.09
C LYS A 73 -1.18 -4.09 11.93
N SER A 74 -1.86 -4.64 10.93
CA SER A 74 -1.85 -6.08 10.70
C SER A 74 -0.46 -6.57 10.28
N LEU A 75 0.29 -5.81 9.49
CA LEU A 75 1.65 -6.16 9.10
C LEU A 75 2.58 -6.24 10.30
N ALA A 76 2.53 -5.26 11.19
CA ALA A 76 3.33 -5.26 12.43
C ALA A 76 3.07 -6.49 13.31
N ARG A 77 1.80 -6.96 13.35
CA ARG A 77 1.41 -8.17 14.11
C ARG A 77 2.13 -9.43 13.61
N TYR A 78 2.50 -9.47 12.33
CA TYR A 78 3.19 -10.60 11.70
C TYR A 78 4.66 -10.30 11.41
N GLY A 79 5.24 -9.29 12.07
CA GLY A 79 6.69 -8.99 11.98
C GLY A 79 7.12 -8.31 10.69
N ILE A 80 6.20 -7.81 9.87
CA ILE A 80 6.50 -7.08 8.65
C ILE A 80 6.62 -5.60 8.99
N LEU A 81 7.77 -5.00 8.71
CA LEU A 81 8.04 -3.60 9.02
C LEU A 81 7.30 -2.66 8.08
N THR A 82 7.06 -1.45 8.55
CA THR A 82 6.44 -0.39 7.77
C THR A 82 7.21 0.92 7.90
N ALA A 83 7.27 1.69 6.83
CA ALA A 83 7.90 3.00 6.80
C ALA A 83 7.08 4.00 6.00
N ILE A 84 7.25 5.27 6.33
CA ILE A 84 6.75 6.42 5.54
C ILE A 84 7.96 7.18 5.02
N ILE A 85 7.95 7.52 3.71
CA ILE A 85 8.90 8.46 3.10
C ILE A 85 8.08 9.48 2.29
N THR A 86 8.10 10.76 2.73
CA THR A 86 7.30 11.82 2.11
C THR A 86 8.11 13.10 1.93
N GLY A 87 7.80 13.85 0.85
CA GLY A 87 8.44 15.13 0.54
C GLY A 87 8.05 16.25 1.50
N ARG A 88 6.87 16.18 2.09
CA ARG A 88 6.36 17.21 3.00
C ARG A 88 6.57 16.81 4.46
N SER A 89 6.65 17.81 5.34
CA SER A 89 6.67 17.61 6.80
C SER A 89 5.35 18.06 7.40
N SER A 90 4.74 17.22 8.22
CA SER A 90 3.45 17.50 8.84
C SER A 90 3.30 16.77 10.17
N PRO A 91 2.95 17.46 11.26
CA PRO A 91 2.71 16.82 12.56
C PRO A 91 1.51 15.87 12.53
N MET A 92 0.60 16.02 11.57
CA MET A 92 -0.51 15.09 11.38
C MET A 92 -0.03 13.74 10.86
N VAL A 93 1.05 13.72 10.06
CA VAL A 93 1.69 12.49 9.59
C VAL A 93 2.35 11.78 10.76
N ASP A 94 3.08 12.48 11.63
CA ASP A 94 3.69 11.90 12.82
C ASP A 94 2.63 11.27 13.74
N LYS A 95 1.54 12.01 14.01
CA LYS A 95 0.43 11.52 14.83
C LYS A 95 -0.19 10.26 14.21
N ARG A 96 -0.49 10.31 12.89
CA ARG A 96 -1.12 9.19 12.20
C ARG A 96 -0.23 7.97 12.13
N ALA A 97 1.06 8.15 11.85
CA ALA A 97 2.05 7.08 11.81
C ALA A 97 2.18 6.39 13.17
N ALA A 98 2.23 7.17 14.26
CA ALA A 98 2.25 6.63 15.63
C ALA A 98 0.98 5.80 15.93
N GLU A 99 -0.21 6.31 15.56
CA GLU A 99 -1.48 5.57 15.72
C GLU A 99 -1.51 4.25 14.94
N MET A 100 -0.87 4.20 13.77
CA MET A 100 -0.78 3.01 12.93
C MET A 100 0.35 2.06 13.36
N GLY A 101 1.25 2.49 14.24
CA GLY A 101 2.41 1.70 14.63
C GLY A 101 3.47 1.58 13.52
N VAL A 102 3.63 2.63 12.70
CA VAL A 102 4.66 2.69 11.66
C VAL A 102 6.04 2.71 12.31
N ASN A 103 6.96 1.87 11.84
CA ASN A 103 8.28 1.69 12.45
C ASN A 103 9.24 2.85 12.16
N HIS A 104 9.19 3.41 10.94
CA HIS A 104 10.12 4.44 10.48
C HIS A 104 9.38 5.55 9.74
N ILE A 105 9.76 6.81 10.01
CA ILE A 105 9.16 7.99 9.38
C ILE A 105 10.27 8.89 8.88
N VAL A 106 10.28 9.18 7.59
CA VAL A 106 11.18 10.10 6.91
C VAL A 106 10.34 11.16 6.21
N GLN A 107 10.35 12.38 6.73
CA GLN A 107 9.61 13.52 6.18
C GLN A 107 10.57 14.57 5.57
N GLY A 108 10.03 15.41 4.67
CA GLY A 108 10.79 16.51 4.07
C GLY A 108 11.85 16.04 3.05
N ARG A 109 11.64 14.89 2.38
CA ARG A 109 12.61 14.30 1.45
C ARG A 109 11.96 14.00 0.10
N ASP A 110 12.29 14.84 -0.89
CA ASP A 110 11.90 14.62 -2.30
C ASP A 110 12.84 13.65 -3.03
N ASP A 111 14.05 13.48 -2.53
CA ASP A 111 15.05 12.52 -3.01
C ASP A 111 14.79 11.10 -2.47
N LYS A 112 13.59 10.58 -2.74
CA LYS A 112 13.02 9.38 -2.10
C LYS A 112 13.88 8.12 -2.25
N LEU A 113 14.64 7.96 -3.36
CA LEU A 113 15.59 6.85 -3.50
C LEU A 113 16.76 6.95 -2.49
N ILE A 114 17.30 8.16 -2.30
CA ILE A 114 18.38 8.37 -1.33
C ILE A 114 17.83 8.14 0.08
N ALA A 115 16.65 8.68 0.38
CA ALA A 115 15.97 8.49 1.66
C ALA A 115 15.69 7.00 1.96
N LEU A 116 15.28 6.22 0.95
CA LEU A 116 15.10 4.76 1.08
C LEU A 116 16.43 4.05 1.41
N ASN A 117 17.51 4.39 0.71
CA ASN A 117 18.82 3.78 0.95
C ASN A 117 19.37 4.12 2.34
N GLU A 118 19.21 5.38 2.77
CA GLU A 118 19.59 5.81 4.13
C GLU A 118 18.76 5.09 5.19
N LEU A 119 17.44 4.96 4.99
CA LEU A 119 16.57 4.20 5.88
C LEU A 119 17.05 2.74 6.01
N LEU A 120 17.30 2.06 4.89
CA LEU A 120 17.76 0.67 4.87
C LEU A 120 19.10 0.51 5.62
N ALA A 121 19.99 1.49 5.52
CA ALA A 121 21.28 1.49 6.23
C ALA A 121 21.12 1.65 7.76
N THR A 122 20.00 2.16 8.25
CA THR A 122 19.71 2.31 9.69
C THR A 122 19.05 1.10 10.32
N LEU A 123 18.56 0.15 9.50
CA LEU A 123 17.91 -1.06 10.01
C LEU A 123 18.93 -1.99 10.67
N ASP A 124 18.44 -2.77 11.65
CA ASP A 124 19.26 -3.81 12.25
C ASP A 124 19.79 -4.77 11.18
N PRO A 125 21.12 -4.92 11.04
CA PRO A 125 21.71 -5.82 10.06
C PRO A 125 21.25 -7.29 10.18
N ALA A 126 20.82 -7.71 11.37
CA ALA A 126 20.29 -9.05 11.61
C ALA A 126 18.97 -9.31 10.86
N LEU A 127 18.21 -8.26 10.51
CA LEU A 127 16.98 -8.39 9.70
C LEU A 127 17.29 -8.77 8.25
N ASN A 128 18.49 -8.50 7.78
CA ASN A 128 18.93 -8.75 6.40
C ASN A 128 17.89 -8.28 5.37
N ILE A 129 17.51 -6.99 5.46
CA ILE A 129 16.54 -6.35 4.56
C ILE A 129 17.30 -5.53 3.52
N THR A 130 17.05 -5.82 2.26
CA THR A 130 17.55 -5.08 1.10
C THR A 130 16.39 -4.42 0.36
N ALA A 131 16.69 -3.58 -0.63
CA ALA A 131 15.65 -3.00 -1.49
C ALA A 131 14.78 -4.07 -2.18
N ALA A 132 15.34 -5.24 -2.50
CA ALA A 132 14.61 -6.36 -3.09
C ALA A 132 13.54 -6.96 -2.14
N ASP A 133 13.73 -6.82 -0.82
CA ASP A 133 12.79 -7.28 0.21
C ASP A 133 11.75 -6.20 0.56
N CYS A 134 11.75 -5.06 -0.13
CA CYS A 134 10.83 -3.95 0.11
C CYS A 134 9.66 -3.96 -0.88
N ALA A 135 8.49 -3.55 -0.38
CA ALA A 135 7.44 -2.96 -1.18
C ALA A 135 7.49 -1.43 -1.09
N TYR A 136 7.16 -0.74 -2.16
CA TYR A 136 7.02 0.71 -2.18
C TYR A 136 5.70 1.13 -2.83
N MET A 137 4.94 1.98 -2.13
CA MET A 137 3.74 2.62 -2.66
C MET A 137 3.98 4.10 -2.88
N GLY A 138 3.85 4.55 -4.12
CA GLY A 138 3.96 5.95 -4.52
C GLY A 138 3.02 6.27 -5.67
N ASP A 139 2.73 7.53 -5.93
CA ASP A 139 1.76 7.96 -6.94
C ASP A 139 2.30 9.00 -7.93
N ASP A 140 3.44 9.64 -7.65
CA ASP A 140 3.95 10.71 -8.51
C ASP A 140 5.44 10.53 -8.86
N LEU A 141 5.94 11.41 -9.71
CA LEU A 141 7.27 11.33 -10.33
C LEU A 141 8.44 11.17 -9.33
N PRO A 142 8.44 11.84 -8.16
CA PRO A 142 9.49 11.67 -7.15
C PRO A 142 9.65 10.23 -6.65
N ASP A 143 8.57 9.42 -6.69
CA ASP A 143 8.57 8.03 -6.23
C ASP A 143 9.25 7.06 -7.18
N ILE A 144 9.28 7.38 -8.48
CA ILE A 144 9.65 6.44 -9.55
C ILE A 144 10.99 5.77 -9.29
N LYS A 145 12.03 6.55 -8.90
CA LYS A 145 13.37 6.00 -8.70
C LYS A 145 13.39 4.97 -7.57
N ALA A 146 12.71 5.25 -6.45
CA ALA A 146 12.60 4.31 -5.34
C ALA A 146 11.79 3.08 -5.74
N MET A 147 10.65 3.27 -6.42
CA MET A 147 9.80 2.17 -6.88
C MET A 147 10.50 1.22 -7.87
N GLN A 148 11.43 1.71 -8.67
CA GLN A 148 12.18 0.89 -9.63
C GLN A 148 13.27 0.03 -8.97
N THR A 149 13.66 0.32 -7.73
CA THR A 149 14.71 -0.44 -7.01
C THR A 149 14.16 -1.51 -6.08
N VAL A 150 12.87 -1.46 -5.74
CA VAL A 150 12.26 -2.40 -4.80
C VAL A 150 11.75 -3.67 -5.48
N GLY A 151 11.62 -4.75 -4.70
CA GLY A 151 11.09 -6.03 -5.19
C GLY A 151 9.61 -5.97 -5.57
N PHE A 152 8.83 -5.10 -4.92
CA PHE A 152 7.41 -4.93 -5.19
C PHE A 152 6.99 -3.46 -5.20
N ALA A 153 6.73 -2.90 -6.39
CA ALA A 153 6.22 -1.55 -6.55
C ALA A 153 4.70 -1.57 -6.77
N ALA A 154 3.95 -0.80 -5.99
CA ALA A 154 2.52 -0.65 -6.12
C ALA A 154 2.10 0.82 -6.20
N THR A 155 0.97 1.08 -6.84
CA THR A 155 0.42 2.43 -6.98
C THR A 155 -1.10 2.42 -6.98
N VAL A 156 -1.68 3.59 -7.07
CA VAL A 156 -3.13 3.85 -7.07
C VAL A 156 -3.64 4.18 -8.48
N PRO A 157 -4.95 4.01 -8.77
CA PRO A 157 -5.50 4.25 -10.11
C PRO A 157 -5.45 5.71 -10.55
N ASN A 158 -5.36 6.64 -9.62
CA ASN A 158 -5.25 8.09 -9.87
C ASN A 158 -3.80 8.60 -9.86
N ALA A 159 -2.79 7.71 -9.84
CA ALA A 159 -1.39 8.07 -9.93
C ALA A 159 -1.02 8.62 -11.31
N HIS A 160 0.13 9.29 -11.38
CA HIS A 160 0.70 9.75 -12.64
C HIS A 160 0.94 8.57 -13.60
N ALA A 161 0.64 8.76 -14.88
CA ALA A 161 0.70 7.68 -15.89
C ALA A 161 2.07 6.98 -15.96
N GLU A 162 3.17 7.72 -15.75
CA GLU A 162 4.52 7.16 -15.74
C GLU A 162 4.82 6.31 -14.51
N VAL A 163 4.14 6.54 -13.39
CA VAL A 163 4.19 5.69 -12.18
C VAL A 163 3.43 4.38 -12.44
N ILE A 164 2.20 4.50 -12.97
CA ILE A 164 1.39 3.32 -13.33
C ILE A 164 2.15 2.36 -14.26
N LYS A 165 2.84 2.88 -15.27
CA LYS A 165 3.62 2.06 -16.22
C LYS A 165 4.75 1.27 -15.56
N ARG A 166 5.29 1.76 -14.43
CA ARG A 166 6.47 1.20 -13.75
C ARG A 166 6.10 0.40 -12.51
N SER A 167 4.82 0.31 -12.20
CA SER A 167 4.32 -0.44 -11.06
C SER A 167 4.06 -1.90 -11.41
N HIS A 168 4.30 -2.79 -10.46
CA HIS A 168 3.90 -4.20 -10.56
C HIS A 168 2.38 -4.35 -10.37
N MET A 169 1.79 -3.50 -9.51
CA MET A 169 0.36 -3.53 -9.20
C MET A 169 -0.21 -2.11 -9.13
N VAL A 170 -1.42 -1.95 -9.66
CA VAL A 170 -2.29 -0.79 -9.43
C VAL A 170 -3.45 -1.25 -8.57
N THR A 171 -3.68 -0.59 -7.43
CA THR A 171 -4.80 -0.91 -6.54
C THR A 171 -6.15 -0.63 -7.21
N THR A 172 -7.23 -1.19 -6.67
CA THR A 172 -8.58 -0.87 -7.13
C THR A 172 -9.11 0.41 -6.48
N ARG A 173 -8.64 0.72 -5.29
CA ARG A 173 -8.98 1.92 -4.53
C ARG A 173 -7.95 3.03 -4.73
N ALA A 174 -8.43 4.27 -4.75
CA ALA A 174 -7.57 5.45 -4.78
C ALA A 174 -6.89 5.68 -3.43
N GLY A 175 -5.83 6.51 -3.43
CA GLY A 175 -5.15 6.90 -2.20
C GLY A 175 -6.09 7.52 -1.17
N GLY A 176 -5.82 7.27 0.10
CA GLY A 176 -6.65 7.72 1.23
C GLY A 176 -8.02 7.03 1.34
N THR A 177 -8.29 6.00 0.54
CA THR A 177 -9.60 5.31 0.53
C THR A 177 -9.51 3.80 0.74
N GLY A 178 -8.37 3.31 1.22
CA GLY A 178 -8.12 1.88 1.47
C GLY A 178 -7.17 1.22 0.46
N ALA A 179 -6.42 1.99 -0.31
CA ALA A 179 -5.42 1.47 -1.24
C ALA A 179 -4.27 0.76 -0.53
N VAL A 180 -3.77 1.35 0.56
CA VAL A 180 -2.71 0.75 1.39
C VAL A 180 -3.22 -0.55 2.02
N ARG A 181 -4.51 -0.60 2.44
CA ARG A 181 -5.12 -1.83 2.94
C ARG A 181 -5.10 -2.97 1.91
N GLU A 182 -5.35 -2.70 0.62
CA GLU A 182 -5.26 -3.73 -0.42
C GLU A 182 -3.87 -4.34 -0.51
N ILE A 183 -2.83 -3.52 -0.40
CA ILE A 183 -1.44 -3.99 -0.44
C ILE A 183 -1.07 -4.75 0.84
N CYS A 184 -1.50 -4.29 2.01
CA CYS A 184 -1.31 -5.03 3.26
C CYS A 184 -1.97 -6.41 3.20
N ASP A 185 -3.20 -6.50 2.72
CA ASP A 185 -3.91 -7.78 2.55
C ASP A 185 -3.19 -8.71 1.56
N LEU A 186 -2.61 -8.16 0.47
CA LEU A 186 -1.84 -8.93 -0.49
C LEU A 186 -0.54 -9.46 0.13
N ILE A 187 0.17 -8.64 0.91
CA ILE A 187 1.38 -9.04 1.63
C ILE A 187 1.04 -10.17 2.61
N LEU A 188 -0.02 -10.03 3.41
CA LEU A 188 -0.47 -11.09 4.31
C LEU A 188 -0.83 -12.39 3.57
N LYS A 189 -1.45 -12.30 2.39
CA LYS A 189 -1.72 -13.47 1.53
C LYS A 189 -0.42 -14.13 1.05
N GLY A 190 0.56 -13.33 0.66
CA GLY A 190 1.87 -13.82 0.23
C GLY A 190 2.64 -14.54 1.34
N HIS A 191 2.52 -14.06 2.58
CA HIS A 191 3.12 -14.68 3.77
C HIS A 191 2.27 -15.81 4.37
N GLY A 192 1.05 -16.07 3.86
CA GLY A 192 0.16 -17.12 4.38
C GLY A 192 -0.62 -16.73 5.64
N HIS A 193 -0.55 -15.46 6.09
CA HIS A 193 -1.14 -14.99 7.34
C HIS A 193 -2.56 -14.39 7.18
N TYR A 194 -3.04 -14.24 5.93
CA TYR A 194 -4.29 -13.55 5.68
C TYR A 194 -5.51 -14.23 6.32
N GLN A 195 -5.58 -15.57 6.27
CA GLN A 195 -6.71 -16.29 6.86
C GLN A 195 -6.73 -16.19 8.39
N ASP A 196 -5.55 -16.29 9.04
CA ASP A 196 -5.43 -16.12 10.49
C ASP A 196 -5.81 -14.68 10.91
N PHE A 197 -5.41 -13.70 10.09
CA PHE A 197 -5.80 -12.31 10.30
C PHE A 197 -7.31 -12.14 10.23
N ILE A 198 -7.99 -12.68 9.22
CA ILE A 198 -9.45 -12.61 9.10
C ILE A 198 -10.14 -13.37 10.25
N ALA A 199 -9.67 -14.58 10.59
CA ALA A 199 -10.22 -15.37 11.66
C ALA A 199 -10.20 -14.65 13.02
N SER A 200 -9.21 -13.75 13.23
CA SER A 200 -9.17 -12.95 14.46
C SER A 200 -10.30 -11.92 14.60
N TYR A 201 -11.09 -11.68 13.56
CA TYR A 201 -12.24 -10.78 13.52
C TYR A 201 -13.58 -11.49 13.30
N THR A 202 -13.56 -12.80 13.07
CA THR A 202 -14.77 -13.62 12.87
C THR A 202 -15.07 -14.48 14.10
N LEU A 203 -16.33 -14.83 14.29
CA LEU A 203 -16.71 -15.85 15.28
C LEU A 203 -16.35 -17.22 14.72
N ASP A 204 -15.95 -18.14 15.60
CA ASP A 204 -15.79 -19.55 15.24
C ASP A 204 -17.10 -20.10 14.65
N GLU A 205 -17.09 -20.58 13.41
CA GLU A 205 -18.29 -21.09 12.74
C GLU A 205 -18.95 -22.22 13.53
N ALA A 206 -18.20 -23.01 14.29
CA ALA A 206 -18.70 -24.03 15.17
C ALA A 206 -19.57 -23.48 16.33
N LYS A 207 -19.29 -22.24 16.79
CA LYS A 207 -20.09 -21.57 17.85
C LYS A 207 -21.25 -20.77 17.28
N THR A 208 -21.27 -20.49 16.00
CA THR A 208 -22.30 -19.66 15.36
C THR A 208 -23.54 -20.48 15.03
N GLN A 209 -23.40 -21.79 14.74
CA GLN A 209 -24.57 -22.69 14.52
C GLN A 209 -25.44 -22.85 15.75
N ASP A 210 -24.88 -22.87 16.97
CA ASP A 210 -25.67 -22.94 18.21
C ASP A 210 -26.39 -21.61 18.51
N ASN A 211 -25.89 -20.48 18.04
CA ASN A 211 -26.49 -19.15 18.30
C ASN A 211 -27.53 -18.73 17.26
N LEU A 212 -27.50 -19.26 16.04
CA LEU A 212 -28.47 -18.94 14.99
C LEU A 212 -29.83 -19.63 15.17
N SER A 213 -29.90 -20.67 16.01
CA SER A 213 -31.18 -21.35 16.35
C SER A 213 -32.19 -20.45 17.08
N TRP A 214 -31.74 -19.28 17.61
CA TRP A 214 -32.59 -18.32 18.33
C TRP A 214 -33.13 -17.18 17.46
N ILE A 215 -32.62 -17.02 16.22
CA ILE A 215 -32.96 -15.89 15.31
C ILE A 215 -34.14 -16.21 14.38
N LEU A 216 -34.58 -17.47 14.32
CA LEU A 216 -35.69 -17.93 13.46
C LEU A 216 -37.04 -18.02 14.16
N VAL A 217 -37.23 -17.35 15.29
CA VAL A 217 -38.52 -17.30 16.01
C VAL A 217 -38.98 -15.87 16.18
N PHE A 218 -39.25 -15.16 15.04
CA PHE A 218 -40.20 -14.04 14.97
C PHE A 218 -40.70 -13.86 13.54
#